data_779db2eba914c12d83a3f98c938ea967
#
_entry.id   779db2eba914c12d83a3f98c938ea967
#
_cell.length_a   1.000
_cell.length_b   1.000
_cell.length_c   1.000
_cell.angle_alpha   90.00
_cell.angle_beta   90.00
_cell.angle_gamma   90.00
#
_symmetry.space_group_name_H-M   'P 1'
#
loop_
_entity.id
_entity.type
_entity.pdbx_description
1 polymer ?
#
loop_
_entity_poly.entity_id
_entity_poly.type
_entity_poly.pdbx_seq_one_letter_code
_entity_poly.pdbx_strand_id
1 'polypeptide(L)'
;KVVLVRLETSPEDITGMKSAQGILTVRGGMTSHAAVVARGMGECCVSGCGDIAMDEENKKFTLAGKEFHEGDFISIDGTTGNIYDGIIPTVDATIAGEFGRIMAWADKYRTMKVRTNADTPADAKKAVELGAEGIGLCRTEHMFFGEGRIDAFREMICSETAQAEIGRASCRERV
;
A
#
# COMPACT_ATOMS: atom_id res chain seq x y z
N LYS A 1 -12.27 -8.31 -6.94
CA LYS A 1 -11.48 -8.63 -5.74
C LYS A 1 -10.61 -9.81 -6.08
N VAL A 2 -9.28 -9.65 -6.06
CA VAL A 2 -8.32 -10.72 -6.41
C VAL A 2 -7.21 -10.76 -5.36
N VAL A 3 -6.65 -11.94 -5.15
CA VAL A 3 -5.40 -12.14 -4.42
C VAL A 3 -4.30 -12.31 -5.46
N LEU A 4 -3.25 -11.51 -5.36
CA LEU A 4 -2.06 -11.66 -6.19
C LEU A 4 -1.17 -12.76 -5.58
N VAL A 5 -0.93 -13.82 -6.33
CA VAL A 5 -0.05 -14.93 -5.92
C VAL A 5 1.17 -14.96 -6.81
N ARG A 6 2.37 -14.84 -6.21
CA ARG A 6 3.65 -14.80 -6.95
C ARG A 6 4.72 -15.59 -6.21
N LEU A 7 5.74 -16.01 -6.94
CA LEU A 7 6.95 -16.57 -6.32
C LEU A 7 7.60 -15.52 -5.40
N GLU A 8 7.79 -14.32 -5.91
CA GLU A 8 8.18 -13.09 -5.21
C GLU A 8 7.69 -11.88 -6.00
N THR A 9 7.63 -10.70 -5.40
CA THR A 9 7.25 -9.48 -6.11
C THR A 9 8.45 -8.58 -6.34
N SER A 10 8.42 -7.89 -7.48
CA SER A 10 9.39 -6.88 -7.90
C SER A 10 8.71 -5.49 -8.00
N PRO A 11 9.47 -4.39 -8.15
CA PRO A 11 8.90 -3.07 -8.40
C PRO A 11 7.99 -3.00 -9.65
N GLU A 12 8.17 -3.90 -10.60
CA GLU A 12 7.36 -3.98 -11.82
C GLU A 12 5.93 -4.49 -11.54
N ASP A 13 5.76 -5.27 -10.47
CA ASP A 13 4.47 -5.82 -10.06
C ASP A 13 3.55 -4.80 -9.35
N ILE A 14 4.01 -3.57 -9.14
CA ILE A 14 3.31 -2.54 -8.36
C ILE A 14 1.87 -2.29 -8.83
N THR A 15 1.62 -2.36 -10.14
CA THR A 15 0.29 -2.17 -10.71
C THR A 15 -0.65 -3.32 -10.34
N GLY A 16 -0.15 -4.55 -10.40
CA GLY A 16 -0.88 -5.75 -9.97
C GLY A 16 -1.16 -5.71 -8.45
N MET A 17 -0.16 -5.33 -7.67
CA MET A 17 -0.29 -5.20 -6.21
C MET A 17 -1.34 -4.17 -5.82
N LYS A 18 -1.41 -3.02 -6.49
CA LYS A 18 -2.44 -1.98 -6.25
C LYS A 18 -3.86 -2.42 -6.59
N SER A 19 -3.99 -3.35 -7.52
CA SER A 19 -5.30 -3.89 -7.95
C SER A 19 -5.75 -5.09 -7.11
N ALA A 20 -4.83 -5.68 -6.36
CA ALA A 20 -5.09 -6.82 -5.49
C ALA A 20 -5.66 -6.37 -4.14
N GLN A 21 -6.45 -7.22 -3.51
CA GLN A 21 -6.94 -7.05 -2.13
C GLN A 21 -6.16 -7.87 -1.12
N GLY A 22 -5.19 -8.62 -1.61
CA GLY A 22 -4.28 -9.37 -0.80
C GLY A 22 -3.13 -9.87 -1.64
N ILE A 23 -1.98 -10.03 -1.01
CA ILE A 23 -0.74 -10.43 -1.66
C ILE A 23 -0.20 -11.68 -0.94
N LEU A 24 0.08 -12.72 -1.72
CA LEU A 24 0.64 -13.98 -1.25
C LEU A 24 1.91 -14.28 -2.02
N THR A 25 3.03 -14.45 -1.31
CA THR A 25 4.29 -14.81 -1.96
C THR A 25 4.91 -16.07 -1.34
N VAL A 26 5.53 -16.86 -2.19
CA VAL A 26 6.25 -18.08 -1.79
C VAL A 26 7.55 -17.71 -1.08
N ARG A 27 8.27 -16.75 -1.65
CA ARG A 27 9.53 -16.24 -1.09
C ARG A 27 9.33 -14.88 -0.43
N GLY A 28 10.23 -14.55 0.49
CA GLY A 28 10.26 -13.27 1.17
C GLY A 28 10.07 -13.40 2.67
N GLY A 29 9.94 -12.28 3.31
CA GLY A 29 9.74 -12.14 4.75
C GLY A 29 9.26 -10.74 5.08
N MET A 30 9.32 -10.33 6.34
CA MET A 30 8.81 -9.03 6.82
C MET A 30 9.44 -7.81 6.15
N THR A 31 10.63 -7.95 5.59
CA THR A 31 11.38 -6.90 4.89
C THR A 31 11.40 -7.06 3.38
N SER A 32 10.68 -8.07 2.84
CA SER A 32 10.57 -8.27 1.40
C SER A 32 9.81 -7.11 0.72
N HIS A 33 10.02 -6.94 -0.58
CA HIS A 33 9.30 -5.95 -1.38
C HIS A 33 7.78 -6.10 -1.22
N ALA A 34 7.24 -7.32 -1.30
CA ALA A 34 5.82 -7.60 -1.08
C ALA A 34 5.31 -7.06 0.25
N ALA A 35 5.99 -7.42 1.35
CA ALA A 35 5.56 -7.05 2.71
C ALA A 35 5.65 -5.54 2.97
N VAL A 36 6.71 -4.88 2.49
CA VAL A 36 6.91 -3.43 2.68
C VAL A 36 5.87 -2.64 1.89
N VAL A 37 5.66 -2.99 0.62
CA VAL A 37 4.71 -2.29 -0.26
C VAL A 37 3.28 -2.53 0.18
N ALA A 38 2.89 -3.79 0.47
CA ALA A 38 1.55 -4.12 0.96
C ALA A 38 1.21 -3.37 2.25
N ARG A 39 2.16 -3.29 3.18
CA ARG A 39 1.99 -2.53 4.42
C ARG A 39 1.80 -1.04 4.16
N GLY A 40 2.55 -0.47 3.21
CA GLY A 40 2.39 0.92 2.79
C GLY A 40 1.04 1.20 2.13
N MET A 41 0.45 0.22 1.46
CA MET A 41 -0.88 0.30 0.85
C MET A 41 -2.02 0.00 1.84
N GLY A 42 -1.73 -0.60 2.98
CA GLY A 42 -2.74 -1.10 3.92
C GLY A 42 -3.41 -2.40 3.47
N GLU A 43 -2.77 -3.14 2.56
CA GLU A 43 -3.29 -4.38 2.02
C GLU A 43 -2.81 -5.60 2.82
N CYS A 44 -3.65 -6.63 2.87
CA CYS A 44 -3.31 -7.89 3.51
C CYS A 44 -2.18 -8.59 2.75
N CYS A 45 -1.16 -9.04 3.47
CA CYS A 45 -0.01 -9.74 2.86
C CYS A 45 0.43 -10.95 3.70
N VAL A 46 0.57 -12.07 3.03
CA VAL A 46 1.28 -13.24 3.54
C VAL A 46 2.51 -13.47 2.66
N SER A 47 3.69 -13.26 3.21
CA SER A 47 4.95 -13.41 2.46
C SER A 47 5.82 -14.52 3.05
N GLY A 48 6.49 -15.27 2.15
CA GLY A 48 7.38 -16.35 2.57
C GLY A 48 6.67 -17.67 2.87
N CYS A 49 5.54 -17.96 2.21
CA CYS A 49 4.86 -19.24 2.31
C CYS A 49 5.59 -20.31 1.50
N GLY A 50 6.67 -20.87 2.07
CA GLY A 50 7.53 -21.85 1.41
C GLY A 50 6.86 -23.20 1.11
N ASP A 51 5.69 -23.47 1.70
CA ASP A 51 4.91 -24.69 1.46
C ASP A 51 4.16 -24.67 0.12
N ILE A 52 4.12 -23.51 -0.56
CA ILE A 52 3.51 -23.38 -1.88
C ILE A 52 4.48 -23.87 -2.95
N ALA A 53 4.04 -24.86 -3.73
CA ALA A 53 4.68 -25.24 -4.98
C ALA A 53 4.04 -24.45 -6.13
N MET A 54 4.75 -23.42 -6.61
CA MET A 54 4.26 -22.50 -7.64
C MET A 54 4.61 -22.99 -9.04
N ASP A 55 3.65 -22.90 -9.95
CA ASP A 55 3.79 -23.09 -11.40
C ASP A 55 3.21 -21.87 -12.11
N GLU A 56 4.06 -20.85 -12.29
CA GLU A 56 3.64 -19.59 -12.89
C GLU A 56 3.29 -19.73 -14.38
N GLU A 57 3.92 -20.67 -15.09
CA GLU A 57 3.66 -20.90 -16.52
C GLU A 57 2.24 -21.41 -16.76
N ASN A 58 1.77 -22.32 -15.90
CA ASN A 58 0.43 -22.87 -15.96
C ASN A 58 -0.57 -22.13 -15.07
N LYS A 59 -0.17 -21.01 -14.45
CA LYS A 59 -0.99 -20.15 -13.58
C LYS A 59 -1.68 -20.93 -12.46
N LYS A 60 -0.94 -21.82 -11.81
CA LYS A 60 -1.43 -22.65 -10.71
C LYS A 60 -0.40 -22.78 -9.61
N PHE A 61 -0.87 -23.17 -8.44
CA PHE A 61 -0.01 -23.55 -7.34
C PHE A 61 -0.62 -24.68 -6.53
N THR A 62 0.22 -25.42 -5.83
CA THR A 62 -0.20 -26.48 -4.90
C THR A 62 0.16 -26.08 -3.48
N LEU A 63 -0.80 -26.20 -2.57
CA LEU A 63 -0.61 -25.97 -1.14
C LEU A 63 -1.34 -27.07 -0.35
N ALA A 64 -0.64 -27.67 0.61
CA ALA A 64 -1.17 -28.75 1.45
C ALA A 64 -1.83 -29.90 0.64
N GLY A 65 -1.27 -30.23 -0.52
CA GLY A 65 -1.77 -31.31 -1.38
C GLY A 65 -2.97 -30.94 -2.25
N LYS A 66 -3.48 -29.71 -2.18
CA LYS A 66 -4.54 -29.19 -3.05
C LYS A 66 -3.96 -28.28 -4.11
N GLU A 67 -4.41 -28.45 -5.37
CA GLU A 67 -4.06 -27.59 -6.48
C GLU A 67 -5.09 -26.45 -6.62
N PHE A 68 -4.60 -25.25 -6.85
CA PHE A 68 -5.38 -24.02 -7.07
C PHE A 68 -5.02 -23.42 -8.42
N HIS A 69 -6.03 -22.92 -9.12
CA HIS A 69 -5.91 -22.31 -10.45
C HIS A 69 -6.35 -20.86 -10.42
N GLU A 70 -6.04 -20.14 -11.49
CA GLU A 70 -6.55 -18.79 -11.71
C GLU A 70 -8.09 -18.78 -11.68
N GLY A 71 -8.65 -17.97 -10.77
CA GLY A 71 -10.09 -17.87 -10.56
C GLY A 71 -10.62 -18.62 -9.35
N ASP A 72 -9.83 -19.49 -8.73
CA ASP A 72 -10.20 -20.15 -7.49
C ASP A 72 -10.23 -19.16 -6.32
N PHE A 73 -11.09 -19.43 -5.35
CA PHE A 73 -11.23 -18.60 -4.17
C PHE A 73 -10.31 -19.05 -3.05
N ILE A 74 -9.50 -18.11 -2.56
CA ILE A 74 -8.70 -18.27 -1.37
C ILE A 74 -8.90 -17.08 -0.44
N SER A 75 -8.76 -17.28 0.85
CA SER A 75 -8.71 -16.20 1.84
C SER A 75 -7.37 -16.25 2.58
N ILE A 76 -6.80 -15.10 2.86
CA ILE A 76 -5.52 -14.98 3.56
C ILE A 76 -5.66 -14.11 4.81
N ASP A 77 -4.96 -14.49 5.86
CA ASP A 77 -4.87 -13.73 7.11
C ASP A 77 -3.43 -13.24 7.32
N GLY A 78 -3.20 -11.98 7.09
CA GLY A 78 -1.87 -11.35 7.23
C GLY A 78 -1.39 -11.26 8.68
N THR A 79 -2.24 -11.45 9.66
CA THR A 79 -1.87 -11.43 11.08
C THR A 79 -1.29 -12.77 11.53
N THR A 80 -1.93 -13.86 11.15
CA THR A 80 -1.52 -15.22 11.54
C THR A 80 -0.66 -15.91 10.49
N GLY A 81 -0.70 -15.43 9.24
CA GLY A 81 -0.07 -16.07 8.08
C GLY A 81 -0.86 -17.25 7.52
N ASN A 82 -2.09 -17.46 7.98
CA ASN A 82 -2.92 -18.55 7.52
C ASN A 82 -3.53 -18.31 6.15
N ILE A 83 -3.64 -19.38 5.37
CA ILE A 83 -4.31 -19.41 4.08
C ILE A 83 -5.47 -20.39 4.17
N TYR A 84 -6.62 -19.94 3.72
CA TYR A 84 -7.85 -20.72 3.79
C TYR A 84 -8.37 -21.02 2.38
N ASP A 85 -8.88 -22.20 2.20
CA ASP A 85 -9.56 -22.61 0.98
C ASP A 85 -10.99 -22.03 0.95
N GLY A 86 -11.29 -21.25 -0.09
CA GLY A 86 -12.59 -20.63 -0.27
C GLY A 86 -12.72 -19.23 0.34
N ILE A 87 -13.97 -18.75 0.40
CA ILE A 87 -14.33 -17.42 0.87
C ILE A 87 -14.65 -17.46 2.37
N ILE A 88 -13.90 -16.70 3.14
CA ILE A 88 -14.16 -16.49 4.57
C ILE A 88 -14.64 -15.05 4.79
N PRO A 89 -15.64 -14.81 5.66
CA PRO A 89 -16.04 -13.47 6.03
C PRO A 89 -14.85 -12.68 6.60
N THR A 90 -14.60 -11.52 6.04
CA THR A 90 -13.54 -10.61 6.49
C THR A 90 -14.15 -9.41 7.19
N VAL A 91 -13.40 -8.85 8.14
CA VAL A 91 -13.74 -7.60 8.82
C VAL A 91 -12.64 -6.58 8.56
N ASP A 92 -13.02 -5.33 8.41
CA ASP A 92 -12.04 -4.25 8.30
C ASP A 92 -11.27 -4.11 9.62
N ALA A 93 -9.96 -3.82 9.50
CA ALA A 93 -9.15 -3.49 10.65
C ALA A 93 -9.65 -2.17 11.27
N THR A 94 -10.20 -2.24 12.47
CA THR A 94 -10.70 -1.07 13.19
C THR A 94 -9.95 -0.89 14.49
N ILE A 95 -9.76 0.38 14.90
CA ILE A 95 -9.27 0.73 16.24
C ILE A 95 -10.44 0.58 17.23
N ALA A 96 -10.82 -0.65 17.51
CA ALA A 96 -11.98 -0.97 18.34
C ALA A 96 -11.62 -2.00 19.42
N GLY A 97 -12.55 -2.25 20.35
CA GLY A 97 -12.39 -3.25 21.41
C GLY A 97 -11.22 -2.93 22.35
N GLU A 98 -10.47 -3.95 22.72
CA GLU A 98 -9.36 -3.84 23.69
C GLU A 98 -8.21 -2.96 23.17
N PHE A 99 -7.95 -2.98 21.86
CA PHE A 99 -6.96 -2.10 21.26
C PHE A 99 -7.34 -0.62 21.40
N GLY A 100 -8.62 -0.29 21.18
CA GLY A 100 -9.13 1.06 21.40
C GLY A 100 -8.99 1.52 22.87
N ARG A 101 -9.17 0.60 23.83
CA ARG A 101 -8.96 0.90 25.27
C ARG A 101 -7.49 1.20 25.57
N ILE A 102 -6.57 0.45 25.02
CA ILE A 102 -5.13 0.68 25.18
C ILE A 102 -4.75 2.03 24.56
N MET A 103 -5.27 2.35 23.37
CA MET A 103 -5.03 3.65 22.73
C MET A 103 -5.56 4.81 23.58
N ALA A 104 -6.76 4.67 24.15
CA ALA A 104 -7.31 5.69 25.05
C ALA A 104 -6.47 5.88 26.32
N TRP A 105 -5.88 4.80 26.86
CA TRP A 105 -4.93 4.91 27.97
C TRP A 105 -3.63 5.60 27.53
N ALA A 106 -3.08 5.22 26.38
CA ALA A 106 -1.89 5.88 25.83
C ALA A 106 -2.13 7.39 25.66
N ASP A 107 -3.26 7.80 25.11
CA ASP A 107 -3.63 9.19 24.91
C ASP A 107 -3.72 9.99 26.22
N LYS A 108 -4.12 9.33 27.31
CA LYS A 108 -4.19 9.98 28.63
C LYS A 108 -2.81 10.32 29.21
N TYR A 109 -1.79 9.53 28.89
CA TYR A 109 -0.45 9.67 29.51
C TYR A 109 0.60 10.23 28.56
N ARG A 110 0.39 10.16 27.24
CA ARG A 110 1.35 10.70 26.27
C ARG A 110 1.44 12.22 26.36
N THR A 111 2.64 12.72 26.21
CA THR A 111 2.94 14.16 26.10
C THR A 111 3.25 14.55 24.65
N MET A 112 3.64 13.59 23.83
CA MET A 112 4.00 13.82 22.43
C MET A 112 2.78 13.62 21.52
N LYS A 113 2.73 14.40 20.45
CA LYS A 113 1.70 14.30 19.41
C LYS A 113 2.17 13.37 18.29
N VAL A 114 1.22 12.63 17.73
CA VAL A 114 1.49 11.74 16.57
C VAL A 114 1.35 12.53 15.27
N ARG A 115 2.40 12.51 14.48
CA ARG A 115 2.41 13.10 13.14
C ARG A 115 2.73 12.02 12.11
N THR A 116 2.10 12.10 10.95
CA THR A 116 2.30 11.15 9.85
C THR A 116 2.74 11.86 8.58
N ASN A 117 3.33 11.11 7.67
CA ASN A 117 3.59 11.62 6.33
C ASN A 117 2.30 11.58 5.52
N ALA A 118 2.01 12.64 4.77
CA ALA A 118 0.87 12.72 3.88
C ALA A 118 1.21 13.66 2.72
N ASP A 119 1.14 13.14 1.51
CA ASP A 119 1.54 13.85 0.29
C ASP A 119 0.31 14.28 -0.53
N THR A 120 -0.87 13.69 -0.26
CA THR A 120 -2.13 13.99 -0.94
C THR A 120 -3.25 14.32 0.05
N PRO A 121 -4.33 14.99 -0.38
CA PRO A 121 -5.52 15.19 0.45
C PRO A 121 -6.15 13.89 0.95
N ALA A 122 -6.09 12.81 0.15
CA ALA A 122 -6.58 11.49 0.53
C ALA A 122 -5.77 10.91 1.70
N ASP A 123 -4.43 11.01 1.63
CA ASP A 123 -3.54 10.58 2.71
C ASP A 123 -3.80 11.35 3.99
N ALA A 124 -3.96 12.69 3.89
CA ALA A 124 -4.26 13.54 5.02
C ALA A 124 -5.60 13.17 5.68
N LYS A 125 -6.64 12.90 4.88
CA LYS A 125 -7.93 12.44 5.39
C LYS A 125 -7.79 11.11 6.12
N LYS A 126 -7.11 10.14 5.50
CA LYS A 126 -6.86 8.83 6.10
C LYS A 126 -6.04 8.92 7.39
N ALA A 127 -5.06 9.82 7.43
CA ALA A 127 -4.25 10.10 8.61
C ALA A 127 -5.11 10.57 9.79
N VAL A 128 -6.04 11.51 9.55
CA VAL A 128 -6.97 11.99 10.57
C VAL A 128 -7.89 10.88 11.07
N GLU A 129 -8.43 10.06 10.16
CA GLU A 129 -9.26 8.89 10.52
C GLU A 129 -8.52 7.89 11.41
N LEU A 130 -7.21 7.76 11.23
CA LEU A 130 -6.34 6.91 12.04
C LEU A 130 -5.80 7.60 13.31
N GLY A 131 -6.23 8.84 13.61
CA GLY A 131 -5.90 9.54 14.83
C GLY A 131 -4.60 10.36 14.77
N ALA A 132 -4.06 10.66 13.61
CA ALA A 132 -2.93 11.57 13.50
C ALA A 132 -3.34 13.01 13.82
N GLU A 133 -2.46 13.73 14.52
CA GLU A 133 -2.70 15.10 15.00
C GLU A 133 -1.98 16.15 14.15
N GLY A 134 -1.33 15.73 13.09
CA GLY A 134 -0.66 16.63 12.16
C GLY A 134 0.16 15.89 11.11
N ILE A 135 0.67 16.65 10.15
CA ILE A 135 1.57 16.17 9.10
C ILE A 135 3.01 16.32 9.58
N GLY A 136 3.80 15.25 9.51
CA GLY A 136 5.22 15.23 9.79
C GLY A 136 6.05 15.64 8.57
N LEU A 137 5.78 15.01 7.44
CA LEU A 137 6.42 15.30 6.16
C LEU A 137 5.37 15.29 5.06
N CYS A 138 5.43 16.30 4.19
CA CYS A 138 4.74 16.34 2.92
C CYS A 138 5.81 16.48 1.83
N ARG A 139 5.91 15.48 0.96
CA ARG A 139 6.83 15.51 -0.20
C ARG A 139 6.16 16.27 -1.33
N THR A 140 6.41 17.56 -1.40
CA THR A 140 5.80 18.44 -2.40
C THR A 140 6.17 18.04 -3.83
N GLU A 141 7.32 17.40 -4.04
CA GLU A 141 7.73 16.82 -5.31
C GLU A 141 6.74 15.77 -5.84
N HIS A 142 6.06 15.01 -4.96
CA HIS A 142 5.04 14.05 -5.37
C HIS A 142 3.79 14.71 -5.99
N MET A 143 3.53 15.97 -5.65
CA MET A 143 2.42 16.73 -6.25
C MET A 143 2.63 16.98 -7.74
N PHE A 144 3.88 16.93 -8.20
CA PHE A 144 4.23 17.14 -9.60
C PHE A 144 4.03 15.92 -10.48
N PHE A 145 3.95 14.73 -9.88
CA PHE A 145 3.70 13.49 -10.60
C PHE A 145 2.21 13.23 -10.87
N GLY A 146 1.32 14.12 -10.42
CA GLY A 146 -0.10 14.05 -10.73
C GLY A 146 -0.37 14.19 -12.23
N GLU A 147 -1.48 13.61 -12.68
CA GLU A 147 -1.90 13.64 -14.08
C GLU A 147 -1.95 15.09 -14.61
N GLY A 148 -1.34 15.32 -15.77
CA GLY A 148 -1.26 16.64 -16.41
C GLY A 148 -0.28 17.63 -15.77
N ARG A 149 0.41 17.29 -14.69
CA ARG A 149 1.35 18.20 -14.00
C ARG A 149 2.80 17.93 -14.36
N ILE A 150 3.14 16.70 -14.65
CA ILE A 150 4.54 16.30 -14.91
C ILE A 150 5.15 17.05 -16.11
N ASP A 151 4.37 17.26 -17.16
CA ASP A 151 4.86 17.93 -18.37
C ASP A 151 5.13 19.40 -18.09
N ALA A 152 4.23 20.10 -17.38
CA ALA A 152 4.45 21.50 -16.97
C ALA A 152 5.68 21.63 -16.06
N PHE A 153 5.96 20.62 -15.22
CA PHE A 153 7.14 20.60 -14.37
C PHE A 153 8.43 20.39 -15.17
N ARG A 154 8.42 19.47 -16.14
CA ARG A 154 9.55 19.27 -17.06
C ARG A 154 9.87 20.53 -17.85
N GLU A 155 8.84 21.18 -18.41
CA GLU A 155 9.00 22.44 -19.12
C GLU A 155 9.58 23.55 -18.24
N MET A 156 9.14 23.61 -16.96
CA MET A 156 9.68 24.57 -16.00
C MET A 156 11.18 24.33 -15.76
N ILE A 157 11.57 23.08 -15.48
CA ILE A 157 12.99 22.72 -15.20
C ILE A 157 13.87 22.96 -16.44
N CYS A 158 13.35 22.68 -17.64
CA CYS A 158 14.08 22.85 -18.89
C CYS A 158 14.02 24.29 -19.44
N SER A 159 13.47 25.25 -18.70
CA SER A 159 13.40 26.66 -19.13
C SER A 159 14.78 27.28 -19.07
N GLU A 160 15.17 27.94 -20.15
CA GLU A 160 16.49 28.61 -20.27
C GLU A 160 16.55 29.98 -19.55
N THR A 161 15.40 30.54 -19.18
CA THR A 161 15.30 31.86 -18.56
C THR A 161 14.40 31.86 -17.35
N ALA A 162 14.75 32.63 -16.31
CA ALA A 162 13.94 32.79 -15.10
C ALA A 162 12.51 33.30 -15.40
N GLN A 163 12.35 34.14 -16.46
CA GLN A 163 11.04 34.62 -16.86
C GLN A 163 10.12 33.51 -17.39
N ALA A 164 10.68 32.57 -18.16
CA ALA A 164 9.94 31.40 -18.66
C ALA A 164 9.59 30.43 -17.53
N GLU A 165 10.51 30.21 -16.59
CA GLU A 165 10.31 29.40 -15.41
C GLU A 165 9.17 29.92 -14.53
N ILE A 166 9.16 31.22 -14.21
CA ILE A 166 8.12 31.90 -13.43
C ILE A 166 6.76 31.82 -14.13
N GLY A 167 6.73 32.06 -15.45
CA GLY A 167 5.52 31.97 -16.25
C GLY A 167 4.88 30.58 -16.22
N ARG A 168 5.70 29.53 -16.22
CA ARG A 168 5.25 28.13 -16.12
C ARG A 168 4.80 27.77 -14.70
N ALA A 169 5.48 28.26 -13.68
CA ALA A 169 5.08 28.06 -12.29
C ALA A 169 3.72 28.70 -11.98
N SER A 170 3.44 29.89 -12.51
CA SER A 170 2.14 30.58 -12.30
C SER A 170 0.97 29.93 -13.03
N CYS A 171 1.20 29.17 -14.10
CA CYS A 171 0.14 28.39 -14.74
C CYS A 171 -0.39 27.24 -13.88
N ARG A 172 0.33 26.88 -12.81
CA ARG A 172 -0.04 25.79 -11.88
C ARG A 172 -1.09 26.18 -10.86
N GLU A 173 -1.16 27.42 -10.48
CA GLU A 173 -2.12 27.88 -9.45
C GLU A 173 -3.57 27.95 -9.96
N ARG A 174 -3.78 27.69 -11.26
CA ARG A 174 -5.10 27.78 -11.89
C ARG A 174 -5.75 26.41 -12.21
N VAL A 175 -5.22 25.31 -11.68
CA VAL A 175 -5.81 23.98 -11.87
C VAL A 175 -6.28 23.40 -10.55
#